data_5e9311d4c2ff51139d59aed927222259
#
_entry.id   5e9311d4c2ff51139d59aed927222259
#
_cell.length_a   1.000
_cell.length_b   1.000
_cell.length_c   1.000
_cell.angle_alpha   90.00
_cell.angle_beta   90.00
_cell.angle_gamma   90.00
#
_symmetry.space_group_name_H-M   'P 1'
#
loop_
_entity.id
_entity.type
_entity.pdbx_description
1 polymer ?
#
loop_
_entity_poly.entity_id
_entity_poly.type
_entity_poly.pdbx_seq_one_letter_code
_entity_poly.pdbx_strand_id
1 'polypeptide(L)'
;MYVVDDKNLNFYDKVTQAIAGRGVECVPSSTFEKSDKSKSLGSFVANVEQDYDCSKDQEFLTFLKRYKFRKAFLVKYCCPNFSYSTHFNGAVSVLELPVKANDDSNLSIYYLHTLIEVILRNEPNLPCASDNTKKLVSLIKKIAVTNATVLINGSTGTGKEVVSNLI
;
A
#
# COMPACT_ATOMS: atom_id res chain seq x y z
N MET A 1 -0.08 -8.23 -4.81
CA MET A 1 0.12 -8.72 -3.43
C MET A 1 1.13 -7.83 -2.74
N TYR A 2 0.88 -7.47 -1.50
CA TYR A 2 1.76 -6.67 -0.64
C TYR A 2 2.22 -7.50 0.55
N VAL A 3 3.51 -7.43 0.87
CA VAL A 3 4.07 -7.99 2.09
C VAL A 3 4.29 -6.85 3.06
N VAL A 4 3.64 -6.90 4.21
CA VAL A 4 3.71 -5.85 5.23
C VAL A 4 4.48 -6.39 6.43
N ASP A 5 5.45 -5.60 6.90
CA ASP A 5 6.24 -5.95 8.08
C ASP A 5 5.36 -5.94 9.33
N ASP A 6 5.32 -7.07 10.02
CA ASP A 6 4.48 -7.32 11.21
C ASP A 6 5.25 -7.20 12.53
N LYS A 7 6.48 -6.69 12.52
CA LYS A 7 7.24 -6.41 13.75
C LYS A 7 6.57 -5.33 14.60
N ASN A 8 5.96 -4.32 13.94
CA ASN A 8 5.14 -3.32 14.59
C ASN A 8 3.66 -3.62 14.33
N LEU A 9 2.99 -4.31 15.27
CA LEU A 9 1.60 -4.75 15.13
C LEU A 9 0.62 -3.61 14.85
N ASN A 10 0.81 -2.45 15.48
CA ASN A 10 -0.07 -1.29 15.27
C ASN A 10 0.04 -0.73 13.85
N PHE A 11 1.25 -0.65 13.32
CA PHE A 11 1.48 -0.27 11.93
C PHE A 11 0.88 -1.31 10.99
N TYR A 12 1.16 -2.58 11.26
CA TYR A 12 0.68 -3.70 10.46
C TYR A 12 -0.84 -3.69 10.35
N ASP A 13 -1.56 -3.63 11.48
CA ASP A 13 -3.03 -3.68 11.51
C ASP A 13 -3.66 -2.51 10.76
N LYS A 14 -3.18 -1.28 10.98
CA LYS A 14 -3.70 -0.08 10.31
C LYS A 14 -3.48 -0.13 8.80
N VAL A 15 -2.28 -0.48 8.37
CA VAL A 15 -1.92 -0.52 6.95
C VAL A 15 -2.61 -1.67 6.22
N THR A 16 -2.61 -2.86 6.79
CA THR A 16 -3.25 -4.03 6.16
C THR A 16 -4.76 -3.87 6.07
N GLN A 17 -5.41 -3.35 7.11
CA GLN A 17 -6.85 -3.05 7.08
C GLN A 17 -7.17 -2.03 5.98
N ALA A 18 -6.37 -0.97 5.86
CA ALA A 18 -6.59 0.07 4.86
C ALA A 18 -6.35 -0.43 3.43
N ILE A 19 -5.32 -1.26 3.19
CA ILE A 19 -5.03 -1.86 1.88
C ILE A 19 -6.10 -2.92 1.54
N ALA A 20 -6.47 -3.78 2.48
CA ALA A 20 -7.52 -4.80 2.29
C ALA A 20 -8.88 -4.17 1.99
N GLY A 21 -9.19 -3.02 2.60
CA GLY A 21 -10.38 -2.22 2.28
C GLY A 21 -10.45 -1.74 0.82
N ARG A 22 -9.31 -1.77 0.10
CA ARG A 22 -9.22 -1.49 -1.34
C ARG A 22 -9.23 -2.77 -2.20
N GLY A 23 -9.53 -3.94 -1.61
CA GLY A 23 -9.55 -5.22 -2.31
C GLY A 23 -8.17 -5.71 -2.76
N VAL A 24 -7.10 -5.30 -2.05
CA VAL A 24 -5.72 -5.72 -2.33
C VAL A 24 -5.25 -6.67 -1.24
N GLU A 25 -4.63 -7.77 -1.66
CA GLU A 25 -4.14 -8.81 -0.75
C GLU A 25 -2.87 -8.36 -0.03
N CYS A 26 -2.85 -8.54 1.30
CA CYS A 26 -1.70 -8.33 2.17
C CYS A 26 -1.30 -9.62 2.87
N VAL A 27 0.00 -9.83 3.05
CA VAL A 27 0.58 -10.97 3.76
C VAL A 27 1.60 -10.45 4.78
N PRO A 28 1.62 -10.96 6.02
CA PRO A 28 2.63 -10.60 7.00
C PRO A 28 4.03 -11.10 6.59
N SER A 29 5.06 -10.32 6.90
CA SER A 29 6.44 -10.66 6.56
C SER A 29 6.90 -11.96 7.21
N SER A 30 6.50 -12.21 8.46
CA SER A 30 6.83 -13.43 9.22
C SER A 30 6.30 -14.73 8.59
N THR A 31 5.12 -14.66 7.98
CA THR A 31 4.53 -15.81 7.28
C THR A 31 5.17 -15.99 5.91
N PHE A 32 5.52 -14.86 5.28
CA PHE A 32 6.08 -14.82 3.95
C PHE A 32 7.48 -15.48 3.87
N GLU A 33 8.35 -15.23 4.84
CA GLU A 33 9.69 -15.83 4.90
C GLU A 33 9.68 -17.37 4.91
N LYS A 34 8.56 -17.99 5.30
CA LYS A 34 8.37 -19.44 5.36
C LYS A 34 7.76 -20.03 4.10
N SER A 35 7.23 -19.22 3.19
CA SER A 35 6.52 -19.69 1.99
C SER A 35 7.42 -19.76 0.76
N ASP A 36 6.96 -20.46 -0.26
CA ASP A 36 7.71 -20.84 -1.47
C ASP A 36 8.22 -19.62 -2.26
N LYS A 37 9.52 -19.58 -2.55
CA LYS A 37 10.29 -18.49 -3.17
C LYS A 37 10.01 -18.28 -4.67
N SER A 38 9.05 -18.97 -5.25
CA SER A 38 8.86 -19.02 -6.71
C SER A 38 8.02 -17.90 -7.31
N LYS A 39 7.24 -17.16 -6.49
CA LYS A 39 6.34 -16.13 -6.98
C LYS A 39 7.00 -14.75 -6.95
N SER A 40 6.98 -14.04 -8.08
CA SER A 40 7.33 -12.62 -8.14
C SER A 40 6.41 -11.83 -7.24
N LEU A 41 6.98 -11.09 -6.31
CA LEU A 41 6.24 -10.37 -5.30
C LEU A 41 5.95 -8.94 -5.73
N GLY A 42 4.82 -8.43 -5.27
CA GLY A 42 4.39 -7.08 -5.56
C GLY A 42 5.27 -6.04 -4.87
N SER A 43 4.96 -5.71 -3.65
CA SER A 43 5.65 -4.64 -2.91
C SER A 43 5.83 -5.02 -1.45
N PHE A 44 6.91 -4.53 -0.84
CA PHE A 44 7.18 -4.63 0.58
C PHE A 44 6.86 -3.31 1.28
N VAL A 45 6.25 -3.36 2.45
CA VAL A 45 5.90 -2.17 3.24
C VAL A 45 6.38 -2.37 4.67
N ALA A 46 7.18 -1.45 5.18
CA ALA A 46 7.70 -1.54 6.54
C ALA A 46 7.72 -0.18 7.25
N ASN A 47 7.55 -0.22 8.57
CA ASN A 47 7.88 0.89 9.44
C ASN A 47 9.35 0.80 9.84
N VAL A 48 10.07 1.90 9.74
CA VAL A 48 11.50 2.00 10.09
C VAL A 48 11.74 3.17 11.05
N GLU A 49 12.86 3.15 11.74
CA GLU A 49 13.26 4.24 12.64
C GLU A 49 13.57 5.53 11.89
N GLN A 50 13.53 6.67 12.57
CA GLN A 50 13.71 7.99 11.94
C GLN A 50 15.09 8.16 11.30
N ASP A 51 16.13 7.64 11.93
CA ASP A 51 17.53 7.70 11.51
C ASP A 51 17.92 6.59 10.52
N TYR A 52 16.98 5.67 10.21
CA TYR A 52 17.25 4.60 9.27
C TYR A 52 17.57 5.13 7.87
N ASP A 53 18.68 4.66 7.33
CA ASP A 53 19.17 5.00 5.98
C ASP A 53 19.24 3.74 5.11
N CYS A 54 18.26 3.57 4.25
CA CYS A 54 18.18 2.41 3.36
C CYS A 54 19.35 2.32 2.37
N SER A 55 20.09 3.42 2.13
CA SER A 55 21.24 3.42 1.22
C SER A 55 22.46 2.70 1.82
N LYS A 56 22.51 2.60 3.14
CA LYS A 56 23.60 1.95 3.89
C LYS A 56 23.30 0.51 4.28
N ASP A 57 22.03 0.08 4.16
CA ASP A 57 21.60 -1.27 4.57
C ASP A 57 21.69 -2.27 3.40
N GLN A 58 22.85 -2.92 3.30
CA GLN A 58 23.11 -3.94 2.29
C GLN A 58 22.29 -5.23 2.51
N GLU A 59 21.94 -5.54 3.76
CA GLU A 59 21.11 -6.70 4.09
C GLU A 59 19.68 -6.50 3.58
N PHE A 60 19.13 -5.32 3.78
CA PHE A 60 17.82 -4.95 3.25
C PHE A 60 17.78 -5.01 1.72
N LEU A 61 18.80 -4.47 1.04
CA LEU A 61 18.88 -4.54 -0.42
C LEU A 61 18.99 -5.99 -0.94
N THR A 62 19.75 -6.80 -0.22
CA THR A 62 19.87 -8.25 -0.54
C THR A 62 18.55 -8.97 -0.31
N PHE A 63 17.82 -8.64 0.76
CA PHE A 63 16.48 -9.13 1.04
C PHE A 63 15.51 -8.78 -0.11
N LEU A 64 15.44 -7.52 -0.54
CA LEU A 64 14.58 -7.11 -1.65
C LEU A 64 14.88 -7.88 -2.94
N LYS A 65 16.15 -8.04 -3.28
CA LYS A 65 16.59 -8.79 -4.46
C LYS A 65 16.26 -10.28 -4.36
N ARG A 66 16.54 -10.89 -3.19
CA ARG A 66 16.30 -12.32 -2.92
C ARG A 66 14.84 -12.69 -3.13
N TYR A 67 13.93 -11.83 -2.68
CA TYR A 67 12.49 -12.05 -2.77
C TYR A 67 11.84 -11.39 -4.00
N LYS A 68 12.65 -10.79 -4.88
CA LYS A 68 12.20 -10.16 -6.14
C LYS A 68 11.08 -9.14 -5.95
N PHE A 69 11.14 -8.36 -4.88
CA PHE A 69 10.21 -7.25 -4.69
C PHE A 69 10.41 -6.20 -5.78
N ARG A 70 9.30 -5.74 -6.37
CA ARG A 70 9.31 -4.67 -7.37
C ARG A 70 9.53 -3.30 -6.75
N LYS A 71 8.94 -3.11 -5.56
CA LYS A 71 9.03 -1.87 -4.78
C LYS A 71 9.07 -2.15 -3.29
N ALA A 72 9.72 -1.25 -2.56
CA ALA A 72 9.62 -1.18 -1.12
C ALA A 72 9.16 0.20 -0.69
N PHE A 73 8.27 0.25 0.29
CA PHE A 73 7.79 1.47 0.93
C PHE A 73 8.23 1.45 2.39
N LEU A 74 9.08 2.39 2.77
CA LEU A 74 9.56 2.56 4.12
C LEU A 74 8.89 3.78 4.74
N VAL A 75 8.33 3.61 5.92
CA VAL A 75 7.56 4.64 6.60
C VAL A 75 8.27 5.02 7.89
N LYS A 76 8.56 6.31 8.06
CA LYS A 76 9.12 6.90 9.27
C LYS A 76 8.06 7.75 9.94
N TYR A 77 7.87 7.56 11.24
CA TYR A 77 6.96 8.36 12.06
C TYR A 77 7.69 9.38 12.91
N CYS A 78 6.97 10.34 13.49
CA CYS A 78 7.50 11.38 14.36
C CYS A 78 8.56 12.27 13.69
N CYS A 79 8.54 12.40 12.37
CA CYS A 79 9.44 13.30 11.64
C CYS A 79 9.00 14.76 11.78
N PRO A 80 9.90 15.75 11.63
CA PRO A 80 9.53 17.16 11.75
C PRO A 80 8.51 17.62 10.71
N ASN A 81 8.62 17.12 9.48
CA ASN A 81 7.78 17.49 8.35
C ASN A 81 7.42 16.25 7.52
N PHE A 82 6.36 16.36 6.74
CA PHE A 82 6.07 15.37 5.71
C PHE A 82 7.11 15.45 4.59
N SER A 83 7.69 14.31 4.24
CA SER A 83 8.54 14.21 3.05
C SER A 83 8.30 12.89 2.31
N TYR A 84 8.57 12.90 1.02
CA TYR A 84 8.56 11.73 0.17
C TYR A 84 9.83 11.73 -0.69
N SER A 85 10.60 10.69 -0.60
CA SER A 85 11.82 10.50 -1.38
C SER A 85 11.88 9.12 -2.01
N THR A 86 12.65 8.98 -3.07
CA THR A 86 12.85 7.71 -3.76
C THR A 86 14.34 7.42 -3.91
N HIS A 87 14.71 6.17 -3.72
CA HIS A 87 16.07 5.65 -3.81
C HIS A 87 16.12 4.49 -4.80
N PHE A 88 17.32 4.16 -5.28
CA PHE A 88 17.58 3.02 -6.17
C PHE A 88 16.67 3.03 -7.42
N ASN A 89 16.65 4.15 -8.14
CA ASN A 89 15.83 4.35 -9.36
C ASN A 89 14.33 4.11 -9.10
N GLY A 90 13.83 4.49 -7.92
CA GLY A 90 12.42 4.35 -7.55
C GLY A 90 12.02 2.98 -7.01
N ALA A 91 12.98 2.06 -6.80
CA ALA A 91 12.70 0.77 -6.20
C ALA A 91 12.37 0.87 -4.70
N VAL A 92 12.91 1.85 -4.00
CA VAL A 92 12.61 2.12 -2.59
C VAL A 92 12.02 3.52 -2.47
N SER A 93 10.87 3.63 -1.85
CA SER A 93 10.20 4.89 -1.51
C SER A 93 10.24 5.06 0.01
N VAL A 94 10.66 6.24 0.47
CA VAL A 94 10.67 6.58 1.89
C VAL A 94 9.65 7.69 2.12
N LEU A 95 8.74 7.47 3.07
CA LEU A 95 7.74 8.44 3.51
C LEU A 95 8.05 8.83 4.95
N GLU A 96 8.22 10.11 5.20
CA GLU A 96 8.41 10.68 6.53
C GLU A 96 7.11 11.36 6.95
N LEU A 97 6.56 10.94 8.09
CA LEU A 97 5.27 11.39 8.59
C LEU A 97 5.43 12.16 9.90
N PRO A 98 4.85 13.37 10.01
CA PRO A 98 4.94 14.19 11.23
C PRO A 98 3.88 13.80 12.28
N VAL A 99 3.56 12.52 12.38
CA VAL A 99 2.58 11.95 13.32
C VAL A 99 3.18 10.74 14.02
N LYS A 100 2.61 10.36 15.16
CA LYS A 100 2.98 9.13 15.87
C LYS A 100 2.28 7.92 15.26
N ALA A 101 2.95 6.78 15.24
CA ALA A 101 2.37 5.53 14.70
C ALA A 101 1.09 5.10 15.43
N ASN A 102 1.00 5.39 16.73
CA ASN A 102 -0.11 4.99 17.61
C ASN A 102 -1.14 6.11 17.83
N ASP A 103 -1.08 7.18 17.05
CA ASP A 103 -2.00 8.30 17.17
C ASP A 103 -3.24 8.04 16.30
N ASP A 104 -4.44 8.24 16.89
CA ASP A 104 -5.74 8.13 16.19
C ASP A 104 -6.36 9.51 15.91
N SER A 105 -5.55 10.57 15.93
CA SER A 105 -5.98 11.91 15.55
C SER A 105 -6.42 11.97 14.08
N ASN A 106 -7.25 12.95 13.76
CA ASN A 106 -7.65 13.21 12.37
C ASN A 106 -6.45 13.42 11.44
N LEU A 107 -5.37 14.01 11.96
CA LEU A 107 -4.13 14.23 11.22
C LEU A 107 -3.43 12.88 10.92
N SER A 108 -3.39 11.98 11.87
CA SER A 108 -2.83 10.64 11.68
C SER A 108 -3.62 9.82 10.66
N ILE A 109 -4.94 9.91 10.70
CA ILE A 109 -5.84 9.29 9.72
C ILE A 109 -5.58 9.87 8.31
N TYR A 110 -5.42 11.19 8.20
CA TYR A 110 -5.08 11.84 6.93
C TYR A 110 -3.77 11.31 6.35
N TYR A 111 -2.71 11.21 7.16
CA TYR A 111 -1.43 10.69 6.69
C TYR A 111 -1.46 9.20 6.38
N LEU A 112 -2.27 8.41 7.09
CA LEU A 112 -2.51 7.01 6.74
C LEU A 112 -3.16 6.90 5.34
N HIS A 113 -4.17 7.70 5.06
CA HIS A 113 -4.77 7.74 3.71
C HIS A 113 -3.75 8.14 2.65
N THR A 114 -2.95 9.18 2.90
CA THR A 114 -1.88 9.60 1.99
C THR A 114 -0.88 8.48 1.73
N LEU A 115 -0.45 7.79 2.78
CA LEU A 115 0.43 6.63 2.68
C LEU A 115 -0.17 5.54 1.77
N ILE A 116 -1.43 5.19 1.98
CA ILE A 116 -2.12 4.16 1.20
C ILE A 116 -2.24 4.57 -0.27
N GLU A 117 -2.54 5.83 -0.58
CA GLU A 117 -2.58 6.31 -1.97
C GLU A 117 -1.20 6.23 -2.65
N VAL A 118 -0.12 6.53 -1.92
CA VAL A 118 1.25 6.39 -2.44
C VAL A 118 1.61 4.92 -2.68
N ILE A 119 1.27 4.03 -1.74
CA ILE A 119 1.52 2.59 -1.86
C ILE A 119 0.77 2.01 -3.07
N LEU A 120 -0.50 2.37 -3.24
CA LEU A 120 -1.38 1.82 -4.27
C LEU A 120 -1.35 2.59 -5.60
N ARG A 121 -0.48 3.59 -5.74
CA ARG A 121 -0.44 4.47 -6.93
C ARG A 121 -0.34 3.73 -8.27
N ASN A 122 0.31 2.58 -8.32
CA ASN A 122 0.50 1.81 -9.55
C ASN A 122 -0.48 0.63 -9.68
N GLU A 123 -1.40 0.48 -8.73
CA GLU A 123 -2.47 -0.50 -8.87
C GLU A 123 -3.63 0.13 -9.66
N PRO A 124 -4.34 -0.65 -10.46
CA PRO A 124 -5.61 -0.22 -11.03
C PRO A 124 -6.58 0.03 -9.87
N ASN A 125 -6.64 1.25 -9.41
CA ASN A 125 -7.33 1.62 -8.20
C ASN A 125 -7.98 3.00 -8.33
N LEU A 126 -9.14 3.13 -7.73
CA LEU A 126 -9.84 4.41 -7.60
C LEU A 126 -9.53 4.97 -6.19
N PRO A 127 -8.94 6.18 -6.07
CA PRO A 127 -8.80 6.83 -4.77
C PRO A 127 -10.14 6.92 -4.08
N CYS A 128 -10.27 6.38 -2.87
CA CYS A 128 -11.54 6.35 -2.17
C CYS A 128 -11.36 6.50 -0.65
N ALA A 129 -12.01 7.50 -0.09
CA ALA A 129 -12.07 7.70 1.36
C ALA A 129 -13.34 7.07 1.96
N SER A 130 -14.48 7.12 1.25
CA SER A 130 -15.75 6.61 1.76
C SER A 130 -15.84 5.08 1.68
N ASP A 131 -16.52 4.47 2.65
CA ASP A 131 -16.72 3.03 2.68
C ASP A 131 -17.57 2.50 1.52
N ASN A 132 -18.49 3.31 1.02
CA ASN A 132 -19.28 2.96 -0.15
C ASN A 132 -18.39 2.87 -1.40
N THR A 133 -17.48 3.80 -1.60
CA THR A 133 -16.52 3.77 -2.71
C THR A 133 -15.55 2.60 -2.56
N LYS A 134 -15.08 2.29 -1.34
CA LYS A 134 -14.25 1.09 -1.08
C LYS A 134 -14.97 -0.20 -1.45
N LYS A 135 -16.25 -0.36 -1.06
CA LYS A 135 -17.08 -1.52 -1.44
C LYS A 135 -17.25 -1.61 -2.94
N LEU A 136 -17.50 -0.48 -3.63
CA LEU A 136 -17.60 -0.43 -5.09
C LEU A 136 -16.30 -0.90 -5.75
N VAL A 137 -15.13 -0.39 -5.34
CA VAL A 137 -13.83 -0.81 -5.89
C VAL A 137 -13.59 -2.31 -5.66
N SER A 138 -13.92 -2.82 -4.49
CA SER A 138 -13.81 -4.26 -4.20
C SER A 138 -14.71 -5.11 -5.11
N LEU A 139 -15.94 -4.64 -5.39
CA LEU A 139 -16.86 -5.29 -6.31
C LEU A 139 -16.33 -5.27 -7.75
N ILE A 140 -15.84 -4.12 -8.21
CA ILE A 140 -15.26 -3.95 -9.56
C ILE A 140 -14.13 -4.95 -9.77
N LYS A 141 -13.19 -5.06 -8.82
CA LYS A 141 -12.07 -6.01 -8.91
C LYS A 141 -12.52 -7.47 -9.00
N LYS A 142 -13.62 -7.84 -8.33
CA LYS A 142 -14.19 -9.18 -8.43
C LYS A 142 -14.83 -9.44 -9.80
N ILE A 143 -15.46 -8.42 -10.38
CA ILE A 143 -16.11 -8.53 -11.69
C ILE A 143 -15.07 -8.55 -12.81
N ALA A 144 -14.03 -7.73 -12.74
CA ALA A 144 -12.98 -7.59 -13.75
C ALA A 144 -12.25 -8.91 -14.11
N VAL A 145 -12.27 -9.89 -13.22
CA VAL A 145 -11.69 -11.23 -13.49
C VAL A 145 -12.70 -12.21 -14.11
N THR A 146 -13.93 -11.77 -14.39
CA THR A 146 -14.97 -12.59 -15.00
C THR A 146 -15.28 -12.16 -16.43
N ASN A 147 -15.90 -13.04 -17.23
CA ASN A 147 -16.36 -12.71 -18.58
C ASN A 147 -17.82 -12.20 -18.58
N ALA A 148 -18.31 -11.66 -17.47
CA ALA A 148 -19.68 -11.17 -17.37
C ALA A 148 -19.83 -9.80 -18.05
N THR A 149 -20.96 -9.60 -18.73
CA THR A 149 -21.32 -8.28 -19.24
C THR A 149 -21.72 -7.36 -18.08
N VAL A 150 -21.12 -6.18 -17.99
CA VAL A 150 -21.35 -5.22 -16.92
C VAL A 150 -22.05 -3.99 -17.47
N LEU A 151 -23.19 -3.63 -16.88
CA LEU A 151 -23.85 -2.35 -17.13
C LEU A 151 -23.53 -1.36 -16.00
N ILE A 152 -22.88 -0.24 -16.36
CA ILE A 152 -22.57 0.83 -15.42
C ILE A 152 -23.58 1.96 -15.61
N ASN A 153 -24.45 2.17 -14.63
CA ASN A 153 -25.46 3.21 -14.64
C ASN A 153 -25.20 4.26 -13.56
N GLY A 154 -25.54 5.52 -13.85
CA GLY A 154 -25.37 6.65 -12.91
C GLY A 154 -25.49 7.99 -13.62
N SER A 155 -25.64 9.07 -12.83
CA SER A 155 -25.74 10.45 -13.33
C SER A 155 -24.47 10.89 -14.07
N THR A 156 -24.55 11.96 -14.87
CA THR A 156 -23.37 12.55 -15.52
C THR A 156 -22.40 13.05 -14.46
N GLY A 157 -21.09 12.84 -14.68
CA GLY A 157 -20.05 13.27 -13.75
C GLY A 157 -19.78 12.35 -12.55
N THR A 158 -20.45 11.20 -12.43
CA THR A 158 -20.28 10.27 -11.29
C THR A 158 -19.10 9.29 -11.42
N GLY A 159 -18.24 9.49 -12.43
CA GLY A 159 -17.04 8.65 -12.60
C GLY A 159 -17.27 7.30 -13.28
N LYS A 160 -18.34 7.13 -14.05
CA LYS A 160 -18.61 5.87 -14.79
C LYS A 160 -17.46 5.45 -15.70
N GLU A 161 -16.80 6.42 -16.36
CA GLU A 161 -15.65 6.18 -17.21
C GLU A 161 -14.47 5.63 -16.41
N VAL A 162 -14.22 6.16 -15.20
CA VAL A 162 -13.17 5.67 -14.31
C VAL A 162 -13.46 4.23 -13.90
N VAL A 163 -14.73 3.92 -13.57
CA VAL A 163 -15.16 2.55 -13.23
C VAL A 163 -14.99 1.60 -14.42
N SER A 164 -15.35 2.02 -15.64
CA SER A 164 -15.20 1.17 -16.83
C SER A 164 -13.74 0.85 -17.17
N ASN A 165 -12.82 1.76 -16.86
CA ASN A 165 -11.37 1.54 -17.06
C ASN A 165 -10.74 0.61 -16.00
N LEU A 166 -11.47 0.29 -14.93
CA LEU A 166 -11.03 -0.64 -13.89
C LEU A 166 -11.53 -2.09 -14.12
N ILE A 167 -12.46 -2.29 -15.05
CA ILE A 167 -13.02 -3.58 -15.46
C ILE A 167 -12.24 -4.11 -16.66
#